data_b46139af6a68906de9cb4933eb0eddc9
#
_entry.id   b46139af6a68906de9cb4933eb0eddc9
#
_cell.length_a   1.000
_cell.length_b   1.000
_cell.length_c   1.000
_cell.angle_alpha   90.00
_cell.angle_beta   90.00
_cell.angle_gamma   90.00
#
_symmetry.space_group_name_H-M   'P 1'
#
loop_
_entity.id
_entity.type
_entity.pdbx_description
1 polymer ?
#
loop_
_entity_poly.entity_id
_entity_poly.type
_entity_poly.pdbx_seq_one_letter_code
_entity_poly.pdbx_strand_id
1 'polypeptide(L)'
;MKTTLIFIFGRQSKIVKILSIIKFCFNFKFWKALSLFKVDKFNFLFKAIKDKYIFEFYLLKDSQNIIEHFTKKYQFIYDDWFSININVWKNYLTPLKEIKYLEIGSFEGRSAVFVGELNNVKEVTCVDIFEGSHKHNNINFDLVYKNCLENLNILQKPYNLIKDTSKNFFYNSRNIQALLR
;
A
#
# COMPACT_ATOMS: atom_id res chain seq x y z
N MET A 1 16.20 21.78 5.73
CA MET A 1 14.91 22.42 6.07
C MET A 1 13.73 21.46 6.10
N LYS A 2 13.45 20.65 5.06
CA LYS A 2 12.31 19.70 5.05
C LYS A 2 12.39 18.65 6.15
N THR A 3 13.56 18.06 6.38
CA THR A 3 13.78 17.00 7.40
C THR A 3 13.57 17.54 8.82
N THR A 4 14.06 18.76 9.11
CA THR A 4 13.88 19.41 10.40
C THR A 4 12.41 19.73 10.71
N LEU A 5 11.67 20.19 9.68
CA LEU A 5 10.24 20.47 9.83
C LEU A 5 9.41 19.20 10.04
N ILE A 6 9.77 18.08 9.41
CA ILE A 6 9.13 16.79 9.66
C ILE A 6 9.37 16.34 11.10
N PHE A 7 10.58 16.56 11.65
CA PHE A 7 10.90 16.23 13.02
C PHE A 7 10.08 17.05 14.02
N ILE A 8 9.89 18.37 13.76
CA ILE A 8 9.15 19.28 14.66
C ILE A 8 7.64 19.09 14.57
N PHE A 9 7.09 18.93 13.35
CA PHE A 9 5.65 18.99 13.09
C PHE A 9 5.03 17.64 12.69
N GLY A 10 5.85 16.62 12.44
CA GLY A 10 5.41 15.36 11.85
C GLY A 10 5.12 15.42 10.35
N ARG A 11 5.14 14.27 9.69
CA ARG A 11 4.94 14.18 8.22
C ARG A 11 3.55 14.64 7.76
N GLN A 12 2.55 14.47 8.62
CA GLN A 12 1.14 14.76 8.32
C GLN A 12 0.72 16.19 8.65
N SER A 13 1.62 17.02 9.21
CA SER A 13 1.26 18.37 9.56
C SER A 13 0.89 19.21 8.32
N LYS A 14 -0.11 20.09 8.46
CA LYS A 14 -0.54 21.01 7.40
C LYS A 14 0.64 21.87 6.89
N ILE A 15 1.55 22.27 7.79
CA ILE A 15 2.73 23.10 7.45
C ILE A 15 3.67 22.33 6.52
N VAL A 16 3.99 21.08 6.81
CA VAL A 16 4.86 20.24 5.97
C VAL A 16 4.23 20.02 4.59
N LYS A 17 2.92 19.84 4.52
CA LYS A 17 2.18 19.71 3.25
C LYS A 17 2.23 20.98 2.42
N ILE A 18 1.97 22.14 3.03
CA ILE A 18 2.06 23.44 2.35
C ILE A 18 3.46 23.70 1.80
N LEU A 19 4.50 23.47 2.60
CA LEU A 19 5.88 23.64 2.16
C LEU A 19 6.28 22.69 1.03
N SER A 20 5.71 21.49 1.02
CA SER A 20 5.92 20.53 -0.07
C SER A 20 5.25 20.98 -1.37
N ILE A 21 4.08 21.59 -1.30
CA ILE A 21 3.40 22.22 -2.45
C ILE A 21 4.23 23.38 -2.99
N ILE A 22 4.68 24.29 -2.12
CA ILE A 22 5.52 25.43 -2.50
C ILE A 22 6.79 24.92 -3.20
N LYS A 23 7.48 23.94 -2.61
CA LYS A 23 8.69 23.35 -3.23
C LYS A 23 8.40 22.73 -4.60
N PHE A 24 7.24 22.10 -4.78
CA PHE A 24 6.82 21.53 -6.06
C PHE A 24 6.59 22.65 -7.10
N CYS A 25 5.91 23.72 -6.72
CA CYS A 25 5.68 24.87 -7.59
C CYS A 25 6.98 25.55 -8.09
N PHE A 26 8.03 25.53 -7.29
CA PHE A 26 9.34 26.10 -7.65
C PHE A 26 10.31 25.10 -8.29
N ASN A 27 9.85 23.91 -8.69
CA ASN A 27 10.71 22.94 -9.37
C ASN A 27 10.86 23.25 -10.86
N PHE A 28 11.78 24.14 -11.22
CA PHE A 28 12.04 24.56 -12.60
C PHE A 28 12.38 23.41 -13.56
N LYS A 29 13.07 22.37 -13.11
CA LYS A 29 13.41 21.20 -13.94
C LYS A 29 12.14 20.44 -14.36
N PHE A 30 11.21 20.28 -13.43
CA PHE A 30 9.91 19.67 -13.69
C PHE A 30 9.08 20.49 -14.69
N TRP A 31 8.99 21.80 -14.48
CA TRP A 31 8.23 22.70 -15.36
C TRP A 31 8.82 22.79 -16.78
N LYS A 32 10.16 22.76 -16.89
CA LYS A 32 10.85 22.70 -18.18
C LYS A 32 10.52 21.40 -18.91
N ALA A 33 10.56 20.25 -18.23
CA ALA A 33 10.18 18.97 -18.82
C ALA A 33 8.71 18.97 -19.27
N LEU A 34 7.79 19.47 -18.45
CA LEU A 34 6.37 19.55 -18.76
C LEU A 34 6.07 20.45 -19.99
N SER A 35 6.86 21.48 -20.20
CA SER A 35 6.70 22.39 -21.35
C SER A 35 6.92 21.70 -22.70
N LEU A 36 7.66 20.62 -22.73
CA LEU A 36 7.89 19.82 -23.96
C LEU A 36 6.64 19.08 -24.42
N PHE A 37 5.68 18.82 -23.52
CA PHE A 37 4.47 18.04 -23.81
C PHE A 37 3.24 18.89 -24.13
N LYS A 38 3.37 20.21 -24.31
CA LYS A 38 2.26 21.15 -24.56
C LYS A 38 1.07 21.02 -23.58
N VAL A 39 1.33 20.61 -22.34
CA VAL A 39 0.31 20.46 -21.30
C VAL A 39 -0.02 21.83 -20.71
N ASP A 40 -1.31 22.09 -20.49
CA ASP A 40 -1.76 23.25 -19.72
C ASP A 40 -1.23 23.14 -18.28
N LYS A 41 -0.18 23.93 -18.01
CA LYS A 41 0.58 23.88 -16.76
C LYS A 41 -0.27 24.21 -15.54
N PHE A 42 -1.27 25.09 -15.71
CA PHE A 42 -2.11 25.55 -14.62
C PHE A 42 -3.11 24.47 -14.21
N ASN A 43 -3.80 23.90 -15.18
CA ASN A 43 -4.74 22.81 -14.95
C ASN A 43 -4.03 21.56 -14.44
N PHE A 44 -2.84 21.24 -14.97
CA PHE A 44 -2.04 20.13 -14.48
C PHE A 44 -1.58 20.35 -13.02
N LEU A 45 -1.11 21.54 -12.68
CA LEU A 45 -0.69 21.87 -11.32
C LEU A 45 -1.87 21.77 -10.34
N PHE A 46 -3.00 22.35 -10.70
CA PHE A 46 -4.19 22.33 -9.88
C PHE A 46 -4.71 20.91 -9.66
N LYS A 47 -4.73 20.10 -10.72
CA LYS A 47 -5.09 18.70 -10.64
C LYS A 47 -4.10 17.90 -9.79
N ALA A 48 -2.80 18.07 -9.98
CA ALA A 48 -1.77 17.39 -9.20
C ALA A 48 -1.80 17.77 -7.70
N ILE A 49 -2.08 19.04 -7.37
CA ILE A 49 -2.26 19.49 -6.00
C ILE A 49 -3.54 18.88 -5.41
N LYS A 50 -4.64 18.91 -6.14
CA LYS A 50 -5.91 18.33 -5.72
C LYS A 50 -5.76 16.82 -5.48
N ASP A 51 -5.21 16.10 -6.44
CA ASP A 51 -5.09 14.63 -6.37
C ASP A 51 -4.12 14.21 -5.27
N LYS A 52 -2.99 14.90 -5.10
CA LYS A 52 -1.99 14.52 -4.10
C LYS A 52 -2.32 14.93 -2.68
N TYR A 53 -2.92 16.11 -2.45
CA TYR A 53 -3.04 16.68 -1.11
C TYR A 53 -4.47 16.75 -0.59
N ILE A 54 -5.43 17.00 -1.45
CA ILE A 54 -6.85 17.06 -1.08
C ILE A 54 -7.39 15.64 -1.04
N PHE A 55 -7.08 14.84 -2.05
CA PHE A 55 -7.49 13.45 -2.14
C PHE A 55 -6.91 12.59 -1.00
N GLU A 56 -5.59 12.71 -0.70
CA GLU A 56 -4.99 12.06 0.46
C GLU A 56 -5.68 12.44 1.79
N PHE A 57 -6.04 13.71 1.96
CA PHE A 57 -6.71 14.16 3.17
C PHE A 57 -8.11 13.55 3.33
N TYR A 58 -8.91 13.55 2.27
CA TYR A 58 -10.23 12.93 2.28
C TYR A 58 -10.15 11.41 2.41
N LEU A 59 -9.22 10.76 1.71
CA LEU A 59 -9.01 9.32 1.82
C LEU A 59 -8.70 8.90 3.25
N LEU A 60 -7.80 9.60 3.94
CA LEU A 60 -7.44 9.29 5.32
C LEU A 60 -8.61 9.51 6.28
N LYS A 61 -9.40 10.57 6.11
CA LYS A 61 -10.55 10.84 6.96
C LYS A 61 -11.62 9.76 6.82
N ASP A 62 -11.98 9.39 5.60
CA ASP A 62 -12.99 8.37 5.34
C ASP A 62 -12.52 6.95 5.72
N SER A 63 -11.20 6.74 5.76
CA SER A 63 -10.62 5.45 6.12
C SER A 63 -10.38 5.28 7.62
N GLN A 64 -10.51 6.32 8.42
CA GLN A 64 -10.07 6.31 9.82
C GLN A 64 -10.75 5.20 10.63
N ASN A 65 -12.06 5.03 10.48
CA ASN A 65 -12.81 3.96 11.15
C ASN A 65 -12.34 2.57 10.72
N ILE A 66 -11.99 2.42 9.44
CA ILE A 66 -11.46 1.16 8.90
C ILE A 66 -10.08 0.91 9.50
N ILE A 67 -9.19 1.90 9.54
CA ILE A 67 -7.85 1.79 10.12
C ILE A 67 -7.92 1.43 11.60
N GLU A 68 -8.81 2.04 12.37
CA GLU A 68 -9.02 1.71 13.78
C GLU A 68 -9.51 0.29 13.98
N HIS A 69 -10.45 -0.17 13.15
CA HIS A 69 -10.90 -1.57 13.16
C HIS A 69 -9.74 -2.53 12.94
N PHE A 70 -8.92 -2.28 11.90
CA PHE A 70 -7.77 -3.12 11.56
C PHE A 70 -6.70 -3.14 12.65
N THR A 71 -6.37 -1.98 13.24
CA THR A 71 -5.38 -1.86 14.31
C THR A 71 -5.81 -2.57 15.60
N LYS A 72 -7.11 -2.70 15.84
CA LYS A 72 -7.65 -3.44 16.99
C LYS A 72 -7.71 -4.95 16.77
N LYS A 73 -7.93 -5.37 15.52
CA LYS A 73 -8.15 -6.78 15.17
C LYS A 73 -6.86 -7.52 14.82
N TYR A 74 -5.92 -6.84 14.16
CA TYR A 74 -4.70 -7.41 13.62
C TYR A 74 -3.46 -6.82 14.27
N GLN A 75 -2.36 -7.56 14.26
CA GLN A 75 -1.08 -7.11 14.84
C GLN A 75 -0.15 -6.59 13.74
N PHE A 76 0.22 -5.32 13.84
CA PHE A 76 1.20 -4.69 12.95
C PHE A 76 2.21 -3.92 13.79
N ILE A 77 3.48 -4.22 13.64
CA ILE A 77 4.57 -3.65 14.43
C ILE A 77 5.30 -2.57 13.65
N TYR A 78 5.39 -2.75 12.34
CA TYR A 78 6.15 -1.86 11.47
C TYR A 78 5.29 -0.80 10.80
N ASP A 79 5.96 0.13 10.08
CA ASP A 79 5.32 1.28 9.43
C ASP A 79 4.18 0.87 8.49
N ASP A 80 3.17 1.71 8.47
CA ASP A 80 2.00 1.54 7.62
C ASP A 80 2.24 2.16 6.23
N TRP A 81 2.42 1.32 5.23
CA TRP A 81 2.56 1.75 3.84
C TRP A 81 1.29 1.55 3.02
N PHE A 82 0.27 0.90 3.59
CA PHE A 82 -0.95 0.52 2.88
C PHE A 82 -2.16 1.41 3.18
N SER A 83 -2.37 1.82 4.42
CA SER A 83 -3.65 2.41 4.85
C SER A 83 -4.06 3.66 4.08
N ILE A 84 -3.11 4.40 3.51
CA ILE A 84 -3.40 5.54 2.62
C ILE A 84 -4.16 5.12 1.34
N ASN A 85 -4.05 3.85 0.96
CA ASN A 85 -4.63 3.32 -0.27
C ASN A 85 -5.98 2.61 -0.05
N ILE A 86 -6.45 2.46 1.19
CA ILE A 86 -7.64 1.67 1.56
C ILE A 86 -8.87 2.01 0.71
N ASN A 87 -9.20 3.30 0.57
CA ASN A 87 -10.39 3.71 -0.19
C ASN A 87 -10.24 3.43 -1.68
N VAL A 88 -9.04 3.58 -2.23
CA VAL A 88 -8.76 3.24 -3.63
C VAL A 88 -9.02 1.75 -3.86
N TRP A 89 -8.43 0.91 -3.03
CA TRP A 89 -8.58 -0.54 -3.13
C TRP A 89 -10.03 -0.98 -2.91
N LYS A 90 -10.70 -0.44 -1.90
CA LYS A 90 -12.12 -0.72 -1.66
C LYS A 90 -12.98 -0.40 -2.88
N ASN A 91 -12.80 0.79 -3.48
CA ASN A 91 -13.56 1.20 -4.65
C ASN A 91 -13.32 0.32 -5.88
N TYR A 92 -12.09 -0.17 -6.08
CA TYR A 92 -11.77 -1.06 -7.19
C TYR A 92 -12.23 -2.51 -6.96
N LEU A 93 -12.12 -3.02 -5.74
CA LEU A 93 -12.36 -4.43 -5.47
C LEU A 93 -13.82 -4.72 -5.14
N THR A 94 -14.54 -3.81 -4.49
CA THR A 94 -15.94 -4.05 -4.09
C THR A 94 -16.88 -4.38 -5.25
N PRO A 95 -16.76 -3.77 -6.45
CA PRO A 95 -17.63 -4.09 -7.57
C PRO A 95 -17.34 -5.45 -8.23
N LEU A 96 -16.19 -6.06 -7.94
CA LEU A 96 -15.80 -7.33 -8.55
C LEU A 96 -16.58 -8.48 -7.89
N LYS A 97 -16.82 -9.55 -8.66
CA LYS A 97 -17.44 -10.78 -8.17
C LYS A 97 -16.33 -11.78 -7.85
N GLU A 98 -16.50 -12.56 -6.79
CA GLU A 98 -15.66 -13.73 -6.47
C GLU A 98 -14.16 -13.57 -6.72
N ILE A 99 -13.50 -12.81 -5.85
CA ILE A 99 -12.07 -12.53 -5.97
C ILE A 99 -11.26 -13.67 -5.36
N LYS A 100 -10.30 -14.20 -6.12
CA LYS A 100 -9.11 -14.88 -5.59
C LYS A 100 -7.97 -13.88 -5.63
N TYR A 101 -7.46 -13.51 -4.47
CA TYR A 101 -6.47 -12.47 -4.33
C TYR A 101 -5.06 -13.04 -4.22
N LEU A 102 -4.14 -12.55 -5.02
CA LEU A 102 -2.71 -12.86 -4.95
C LEU A 102 -1.93 -11.58 -4.64
N GLU A 103 -1.13 -11.62 -3.60
CA GLU A 103 -0.22 -10.55 -3.22
C GLU A 103 1.23 -11.00 -3.28
N ILE A 104 2.08 -10.18 -3.90
CA ILE A 104 3.51 -10.36 -3.96
C ILE A 104 4.17 -9.27 -3.11
N GLY A 105 4.92 -9.67 -2.09
CA GLY A 105 5.50 -8.75 -1.10
C GLY A 105 4.49 -8.41 0.00
N SER A 106 4.05 -9.42 0.76
CA SER A 106 2.96 -9.29 1.71
C SER A 106 3.37 -8.65 3.03
N PHE A 107 4.66 -8.69 3.39
CA PHE A 107 5.19 -8.16 4.64
C PHE A 107 4.40 -8.69 5.86
N GLU A 108 3.83 -7.83 6.73
CA GLU A 108 2.98 -8.26 7.85
C GLU A 108 1.54 -8.60 7.44
N GLY A 109 1.22 -8.63 6.13
CA GLY A 109 -0.09 -8.99 5.59
C GLY A 109 -1.17 -7.92 5.73
N ARG A 110 -0.83 -6.64 5.96
CA ARG A 110 -1.80 -5.56 6.19
C ARG A 110 -2.78 -5.40 5.02
N SER A 111 -2.29 -5.33 3.81
CA SER A 111 -3.12 -5.28 2.59
C SER A 111 -3.89 -6.59 2.36
N ALA A 112 -3.25 -7.72 2.62
CA ALA A 112 -3.84 -9.04 2.45
C ALA A 112 -5.07 -9.23 3.33
N VAL A 113 -5.00 -8.89 4.63
CA VAL A 113 -6.16 -9.01 5.52
C VAL A 113 -7.24 -7.99 5.19
N PHE A 114 -6.86 -6.77 4.77
CA PHE A 114 -7.83 -5.79 4.30
C PHE A 114 -8.65 -6.33 3.12
N VAL A 115 -7.97 -6.81 2.10
CA VAL A 115 -8.64 -7.39 0.92
C VAL A 115 -9.43 -8.62 1.32
N GLY A 116 -8.85 -9.47 2.15
CA GLY A 116 -9.51 -10.69 2.64
C GLY A 116 -10.79 -10.44 3.41
N GLU A 117 -10.96 -9.31 4.11
CA GLU A 117 -12.22 -8.95 4.80
C GLU A 117 -13.35 -8.56 3.85
N LEU A 118 -13.07 -8.24 2.60
CA LEU A 118 -14.12 -7.94 1.63
C LEU A 118 -15.00 -9.19 1.39
N ASN A 119 -16.31 -9.01 1.40
CA ASN A 119 -17.29 -10.11 1.29
C ASN A 119 -17.16 -10.94 0.01
N ASN A 120 -16.68 -10.32 -1.07
CA ASN A 120 -16.52 -10.93 -2.38
C ASN A 120 -15.18 -11.64 -2.58
N VAL A 121 -14.27 -11.60 -1.60
CA VAL A 121 -13.00 -12.33 -1.63
C VAL A 121 -13.22 -13.75 -1.09
N LYS A 122 -12.80 -14.75 -1.85
CA LYS A 122 -12.94 -16.17 -1.54
C LYS A 122 -11.66 -16.78 -0.97
N GLU A 123 -10.52 -16.30 -1.43
CA GLU A 123 -9.21 -16.84 -1.08
C GLU A 123 -8.15 -15.77 -1.16
N VAL A 124 -7.16 -15.83 -0.27
CA VAL A 124 -6.01 -14.93 -0.23
C VAL A 124 -4.74 -15.75 -0.37
N THR A 125 -3.89 -15.42 -1.32
CA THR A 125 -2.55 -16.00 -1.46
C THR A 125 -1.51 -14.91 -1.27
N CYS A 126 -0.63 -15.09 -0.30
CA CYS A 126 0.47 -14.20 0.03
C CYS A 126 1.79 -14.87 -0.34
N VAL A 127 2.61 -14.18 -1.10
CA VAL A 127 3.97 -14.61 -1.46
C VAL A 127 4.95 -13.55 -1.02
N ASP A 128 5.89 -13.92 -0.18
CA ASP A 128 6.95 -13.03 0.27
C ASP A 128 8.21 -13.86 0.59
N ILE A 129 9.37 -13.30 0.34
CA ILE A 129 10.65 -13.92 0.68
C ILE A 129 10.91 -13.86 2.20
N PHE A 130 10.33 -12.88 2.92
CA PHE A 130 10.56 -12.59 4.33
C PHE A 130 12.04 -12.45 4.69
N GLU A 131 12.80 -11.82 3.82
CA GLU A 131 14.23 -11.51 4.00
C GLU A 131 14.51 -10.03 3.82
N GLY A 132 13.53 -9.30 3.28
CA GLY A 132 13.60 -7.86 3.05
C GLY A 132 14.52 -7.45 1.89
N SER A 133 14.84 -6.17 1.90
CA SER A 133 15.80 -5.58 0.96
C SER A 133 16.90 -4.86 1.75
N HIS A 134 18.01 -4.52 1.09
CA HIS A 134 19.13 -3.79 1.69
C HIS A 134 18.77 -2.48 2.41
N LYS A 135 17.53 -2.01 2.30
CA LYS A 135 17.03 -0.80 2.96
C LYS A 135 16.35 -1.07 4.31
N HIS A 136 16.23 -2.33 4.73
CA HIS A 136 15.46 -2.73 5.91
C HIS A 136 16.35 -3.27 7.04
N ASN A 137 17.46 -2.59 7.33
CA ASN A 137 18.49 -3.07 8.28
C ASN A 137 18.03 -3.28 9.73
N ASN A 138 16.86 -2.75 10.11
CA ASN A 138 16.34 -2.81 11.50
C ASN A 138 15.05 -3.63 11.62
N ILE A 139 14.72 -4.46 10.62
CA ILE A 139 13.48 -5.25 10.61
C ILE A 139 13.82 -6.71 10.94
N ASN A 140 13.12 -7.28 11.93
CA ASN A 140 13.16 -8.70 12.20
C ASN A 140 12.16 -9.43 11.28
N PHE A 141 12.66 -10.06 10.22
CA PHE A 141 11.82 -10.73 9.22
C PHE A 141 11.18 -12.02 9.70
N ASP A 142 11.72 -12.70 10.69
CA ASP A 142 11.05 -13.85 11.34
C ASP A 142 9.80 -13.38 12.08
N LEU A 143 9.87 -12.21 12.71
CA LEU A 143 8.70 -11.60 13.36
C LEU A 143 7.68 -11.11 12.32
N VAL A 144 8.13 -10.55 11.19
CA VAL A 144 7.24 -10.17 10.07
C VAL A 144 6.49 -11.38 9.53
N TYR A 145 7.18 -12.50 9.30
CA TYR A 145 6.55 -13.75 8.86
C TYR A 145 5.51 -14.24 9.88
N LYS A 146 5.88 -14.27 11.15
CA LYS A 146 5.00 -14.68 12.25
C LYS A 146 3.74 -13.81 12.30
N ASN A 147 3.89 -12.48 12.27
CA ASN A 147 2.77 -11.55 12.28
C ASN A 147 1.87 -11.74 11.05
N CYS A 148 2.45 -11.93 9.86
CA CYS A 148 1.68 -12.20 8.65
C CYS A 148 0.83 -13.48 8.81
N LEU A 149 1.42 -14.56 9.31
CA LEU A 149 0.73 -15.82 9.56
C LEU A 149 -0.40 -15.66 10.60
N GLU A 150 -0.14 -14.98 11.72
CA GLU A 150 -1.14 -14.73 12.76
C GLU A 150 -2.30 -13.88 12.23
N ASN A 151 -2.00 -12.83 11.47
CA ASN A 151 -3.00 -11.97 10.85
C ASN A 151 -3.88 -12.74 9.85
N LEU A 152 -3.30 -13.61 9.03
CA LEU A 152 -4.05 -14.45 8.11
C LEU A 152 -4.92 -15.50 8.83
N ASN A 153 -4.46 -16.04 9.96
CA ASN A 153 -5.26 -16.93 10.81
C ASN A 153 -6.50 -16.23 11.38
N ILE A 154 -6.36 -14.95 11.80
CA ILE A 154 -7.48 -14.15 12.32
C ILE A 154 -8.52 -13.88 11.21
N LEU A 155 -8.12 -13.83 9.95
CA LEU A 155 -8.98 -13.48 8.82
C LEU A 155 -10.18 -14.43 8.62
N GLN A 156 -10.10 -15.68 9.09
CA GLN A 156 -11.17 -16.70 8.96
C GLN A 156 -11.62 -16.97 7.51
N LYS A 157 -10.69 -16.90 6.58
CA LYS A 157 -10.88 -17.24 5.16
C LYS A 157 -9.77 -18.17 4.69
N PRO A 158 -10.02 -18.95 3.63
CA PRO A 158 -8.96 -19.74 3.00
C PRO A 158 -7.80 -18.84 2.59
N TYR A 159 -6.59 -19.21 3.00
CA TYR A 159 -5.38 -18.51 2.61
C TYR A 159 -4.23 -19.48 2.33
N ASN A 160 -3.28 -18.99 1.54
CA ASN A 160 -1.98 -19.61 1.32
C ASN A 160 -0.89 -18.59 1.67
N LEU A 161 0.02 -18.94 2.55
CA LEU A 161 1.22 -18.15 2.85
C LEU A 161 2.46 -18.88 2.32
N ILE A 162 3.11 -18.31 1.33
CA ILE A 162 4.22 -18.93 0.60
C ILE A 162 5.46 -18.10 0.84
N LYS A 163 6.44 -18.68 1.55
CA LYS A 163 7.76 -18.08 1.73
C LYS A 163 8.64 -18.45 0.54
N ASP A 164 8.63 -17.61 -0.49
CA ASP A 164 9.41 -17.80 -1.72
C ASP A 164 9.59 -16.48 -2.47
N THR A 165 10.50 -16.48 -3.43
CA THR A 165 10.65 -15.39 -4.37
C THR A 165 9.49 -15.36 -5.38
N SER A 166 9.11 -14.17 -5.84
CA SER A 166 8.12 -14.03 -6.92
C SER A 166 8.53 -14.80 -8.18
N LYS A 167 9.83 -14.83 -8.48
CA LYS A 167 10.37 -15.57 -9.64
C LYS A 167 10.05 -17.05 -9.53
N ASN A 168 10.38 -17.69 -8.41
CA ASN A 168 10.15 -19.12 -8.20
C ASN A 168 8.66 -19.44 -8.17
N PHE A 169 7.87 -18.62 -7.46
CA PHE A 169 6.42 -18.77 -7.41
C PHE A 169 5.81 -18.79 -8.81
N PHE A 170 6.12 -17.82 -9.68
CA PHE A 170 5.58 -17.79 -11.03
C PHE A 170 6.16 -18.88 -11.94
N TYR A 171 7.39 -19.29 -11.74
CA TYR A 171 7.96 -20.41 -12.48
C TYR A 171 7.24 -21.73 -12.15
N ASN A 172 7.00 -21.98 -10.88
CA ASN A 172 6.33 -23.19 -10.41
C ASN A 172 4.82 -23.18 -10.75
N SER A 173 4.14 -22.02 -10.69
CA SER A 173 2.73 -21.87 -11.00
C SER A 173 2.39 -22.11 -12.49
N ARG A 174 3.34 -21.86 -13.41
CA ARG A 174 3.18 -22.26 -14.82
C ARG A 174 3.03 -23.77 -14.99
N ASN A 175 3.73 -24.55 -14.17
CA ASN A 175 3.62 -26.00 -14.16
C ASN A 175 2.29 -26.47 -13.53
N ILE A 176 1.72 -25.72 -12.59
CA ILE A 176 0.41 -26.03 -11.98
C ILE A 176 -0.74 -25.75 -12.97
N GLN A 177 -0.68 -24.69 -13.77
CA GLN A 177 -1.69 -24.44 -14.82
C GLN A 177 -1.68 -25.49 -15.93
N ALA A 178 -0.54 -26.15 -16.17
CA ALA A 178 -0.49 -27.30 -17.08
C ALA A 178 -1.14 -28.57 -16.51
N LEU A 179 -1.30 -28.66 -15.20
CA LEU A 179 -1.96 -29.79 -14.51
C LEU A 179 -3.47 -29.55 -14.29
N LEU A 180 -3.98 -28.33 -14.52
CA LEU A 180 -5.38 -27.96 -14.35
C LEU A 180 -6.14 -27.83 -15.68
N ARG A 181 -5.54 -28.25 -16.79
CA ARG A 181 -6.17 -28.43 -18.11
C ARG A 181 -6.43 -29.90 -18.38
#